data_9d91553eec0b4a0a4cb309332e0400c8
#
_entry.id   9d91553eec0b4a0a4cb309332e0400c8
#
_cell.length_a   1.000
_cell.length_b   1.000
_cell.length_c   1.000
_cell.angle_alpha   90.00
_cell.angle_beta   90.00
_cell.angle_gamma   90.00
#
_symmetry.space_group_name_H-M   'P 1'
#
loop_
_entity.id
_entity.type
_entity.pdbx_description
1 polymer ?
#
loop_
_entity_poly.entity_id
_entity_poly.type
_entity_poly.pdbx_seq_one_letter_code
_entity_poly.pdbx_strand_id
1 'polypeptide(L)'
;MDFYQSLPNLAKGNVAQQVFWYSAFAASMLEPRSKGNNTVGTDDKPLWRMAPTPHGPYWKPGMKAGYRDEGSWTLLKDVPVDRSKAAWLYAQFITSKTVDLKKSHVGWTFIRKSSVNDTSFDDPDGSKYGGLIQFFRGPGIKYWTPTGLNVPDYAKLAQLWWQNIGEAVAGEVTPETALNNLAKAQDDVMERIGRSGLQGECGPKLNPEKAAEEWLSDSHAPWRKLSNEKPPGKTMPYDEIMKQMLSGELPL
;
A
#
# COMPACT_ATOMS: atom_id res chain seq x y z
N MET A 1 -4.81 -10.11 14.16
CA MET A 1 -3.34 -10.02 13.93
C MET A 1 -3.04 -8.56 13.61
N ASP A 2 -2.22 -7.91 14.40
CA ASP A 2 -1.81 -6.53 14.14
C ASP A 2 -0.61 -6.45 13.18
N PHE A 3 -0.21 -5.23 12.85
CA PHE A 3 0.91 -4.96 11.96
C PHE A 3 2.21 -5.63 12.43
N TYR A 4 2.53 -5.54 13.72
CA TYR A 4 3.77 -6.10 14.27
C TYR A 4 3.76 -7.62 14.35
N GLN A 5 2.59 -8.24 14.46
CA GLN A 5 2.43 -9.69 14.46
C GLN A 5 2.51 -10.29 13.06
N SER A 6 2.17 -9.52 12.03
CA SER A 6 2.19 -10.03 10.65
C SER A 6 3.60 -10.19 10.09
N LEU A 7 4.53 -9.31 10.44
CA LEU A 7 5.91 -9.33 9.94
C LEU A 7 6.67 -10.63 10.27
N PRO A 8 6.71 -11.10 11.53
CA PRO A 8 7.36 -12.37 11.86
C PRO A 8 6.70 -13.59 11.18
N ASN A 9 5.39 -13.53 10.93
CA ASN A 9 4.70 -14.63 10.26
C ASN A 9 5.07 -14.75 8.77
N LEU A 10 5.43 -13.65 8.11
CA LEU A 10 5.95 -13.68 6.74
C LEU A 10 7.26 -14.48 6.68
N ALA A 11 8.19 -14.22 7.58
CA ALA A 11 9.49 -14.90 7.61
C ALA A 11 9.37 -16.41 7.90
N LYS A 12 8.26 -16.88 8.49
CA LYS A 12 8.01 -18.32 8.70
C LYS A 12 7.76 -19.11 7.41
N GLY A 13 7.46 -18.44 6.30
CA GLY A 13 7.20 -19.10 5.03
C GLY A 13 5.81 -19.76 4.93
N ASN A 14 4.89 -19.44 5.83
CA ASN A 14 3.54 -20.04 5.85
C ASN A 14 2.54 -19.28 4.97
N VAL A 15 2.97 -18.20 4.35
CA VAL A 15 2.13 -17.33 3.53
C VAL A 15 2.66 -17.34 2.10
N ALA A 16 1.86 -17.83 1.16
CA ALA A 16 2.25 -17.90 -0.24
C ALA A 16 2.19 -16.53 -0.94
N GLN A 17 1.25 -15.69 -0.57
CA GLN A 17 1.05 -14.35 -1.15
C GLN A 17 0.59 -13.39 -0.07
N GLN A 18 1.05 -12.15 -0.13
CA GLN A 18 0.59 -11.08 0.75
C GLN A 18 0.58 -9.75 0.01
N VAL A 19 -0.46 -8.95 0.27
CA VAL A 19 -0.53 -7.54 -0.10
C VAL A 19 -0.14 -6.73 1.12
N PHE A 20 0.99 -6.01 1.04
CA PHE A 20 1.54 -5.28 2.16
C PHE A 20 2.47 -4.14 1.70
N TRP A 21 2.96 -3.31 2.62
CA TRP A 21 3.96 -2.29 2.29
C TRP A 21 5.29 -2.92 1.88
N TYR A 22 5.85 -2.48 0.78
CA TYR A 22 7.11 -3.00 0.25
C TYR A 22 8.28 -2.92 1.23
N SER A 23 8.36 -1.84 2.01
CA SER A 23 9.39 -1.65 3.02
C SER A 23 9.33 -2.66 4.16
N ALA A 24 8.13 -3.08 4.53
CA ALA A 24 7.95 -4.06 5.59
C ALA A 24 8.51 -5.44 5.22
N PHE A 25 8.55 -5.78 3.92
CA PHE A 25 9.15 -7.02 3.45
C PHE A 25 10.66 -7.04 3.65
N ALA A 26 11.35 -5.92 3.41
CA ALA A 26 12.80 -5.90 3.43
C ALA A 26 13.40 -6.22 4.80
N ALA A 27 12.84 -5.68 5.87
CA ALA A 27 13.40 -5.85 7.21
C ALA A 27 13.31 -7.29 7.73
N SER A 28 12.18 -7.97 7.52
CA SER A 28 11.94 -9.30 8.08
C SER A 28 12.27 -10.43 7.11
N MET A 29 12.10 -10.19 5.80
CA MET A 29 12.22 -11.23 4.79
C MET A 29 13.61 -11.32 4.16
N LEU A 30 14.53 -10.43 4.52
CA LEU A 30 15.95 -10.47 4.12
C LEU A 30 16.88 -10.94 5.24
N GLU A 31 16.35 -11.27 6.41
CA GLU A 31 17.17 -11.88 7.45
C GLU A 31 17.72 -13.24 7.00
N PRO A 32 18.94 -13.61 7.42
CA PRO A 32 19.54 -14.88 7.04
C PRO A 32 18.69 -16.09 7.48
N ARG A 33 18.74 -17.17 6.71
CA ARG A 33 18.08 -18.43 7.04
C ARG A 33 18.48 -18.98 8.42
N SER A 34 19.72 -18.76 8.83
CA SER A 34 20.24 -19.15 10.15
C SER A 34 19.48 -18.53 11.33
N LYS A 35 18.74 -17.44 11.09
CA LYS A 35 17.85 -16.82 12.09
C LYS A 35 16.41 -17.33 12.04
N GLY A 36 16.16 -18.45 11.35
CA GLY A 36 14.82 -19.04 11.24
C GLY A 36 13.96 -18.46 10.12
N ASN A 37 14.54 -17.70 9.20
CA ASN A 37 13.83 -17.17 8.05
C ASN A 37 13.66 -18.25 6.97
N ASN A 38 12.46 -18.77 6.82
CA ASN A 38 12.13 -19.81 5.83
C ASN A 38 11.83 -19.24 4.44
N THR A 39 11.83 -17.91 4.28
CA THR A 39 11.58 -17.25 3.00
C THR A 39 12.85 -16.92 2.22
N VAL A 40 14.00 -17.34 2.74
CA VAL A 40 15.28 -17.29 2.03
C VAL A 40 15.82 -18.70 1.81
N GLY A 41 16.58 -18.88 0.74
CA GLY A 41 17.26 -20.12 0.41
C GLY A 41 18.45 -20.42 1.33
N THR A 42 19.14 -21.52 1.07
CA THR A 42 20.39 -21.90 1.77
C THR A 42 21.55 -20.96 1.43
N ASP A 43 21.43 -20.18 0.37
CA ASP A 43 22.34 -19.14 -0.09
C ASP A 43 21.95 -17.75 0.43
N ASP A 44 21.03 -17.69 1.39
CA ASP A 44 20.44 -16.47 1.96
C ASP A 44 19.78 -15.53 0.93
N LYS A 45 19.47 -16.03 -0.28
CA LYS A 45 18.73 -15.28 -1.28
C LYS A 45 17.23 -15.41 -1.09
N PRO A 46 16.44 -14.35 -1.34
CA PRO A 46 14.99 -14.39 -1.25
C PRO A 46 14.36 -15.46 -2.17
N LEU A 47 13.50 -16.30 -1.61
CA LEU A 47 12.63 -17.21 -2.36
C LEU A 47 11.35 -16.51 -2.81
N TRP A 48 11.04 -15.37 -2.25
CA TRP A 48 9.91 -14.51 -2.62
C TRP A 48 10.28 -13.53 -3.73
N ARG A 49 9.26 -13.02 -4.39
CA ARG A 49 9.39 -11.97 -5.39
C ARG A 49 8.31 -10.92 -5.18
N MET A 50 8.65 -9.68 -5.50
CA MET A 50 7.68 -8.59 -5.54
C MET A 50 6.95 -8.59 -6.87
N ALA A 51 5.66 -8.33 -6.81
CA ALA A 51 4.81 -8.12 -7.97
C ALA A 51 3.95 -6.86 -7.76
N PRO A 52 3.44 -6.24 -8.82
CA PRO A 52 2.44 -5.18 -8.71
C PRO A 52 1.23 -5.67 -7.93
N THR A 53 0.58 -4.75 -7.18
CA THR A 53 -0.68 -5.05 -6.52
C THR A 53 -1.71 -5.50 -7.54
N PRO A 54 -2.41 -6.63 -7.31
CA PRO A 54 -3.49 -7.04 -8.19
C PRO A 54 -4.57 -5.96 -8.29
N HIS A 55 -5.11 -5.79 -9.46
CA HIS A 55 -6.23 -4.88 -9.66
C HIS A 55 -7.40 -5.59 -10.35
N GLY A 56 -8.61 -5.12 -10.08
CA GLY A 56 -9.82 -5.66 -10.67
C GLY A 56 -10.12 -5.05 -12.06
N PRO A 57 -11.21 -5.52 -12.70
CA PRO A 57 -11.59 -5.10 -14.05
C PRO A 57 -11.95 -3.62 -14.17
N TYR A 58 -12.17 -2.93 -13.07
CA TYR A 58 -12.49 -1.49 -13.03
C TYR A 58 -11.27 -0.59 -13.02
N TRP A 59 -10.08 -1.15 -12.83
CA TRP A 59 -8.85 -0.39 -12.96
C TRP A 59 -8.62 0.00 -14.43
N LYS A 60 -8.26 1.26 -14.65
CA LYS A 60 -7.98 1.80 -15.98
C LYS A 60 -6.56 2.39 -16.00
N PRO A 61 -5.90 2.41 -17.16
CA PRO A 61 -4.64 3.10 -17.32
C PRO A 61 -4.70 4.54 -16.78
N GLY A 62 -3.68 4.91 -16.00
CA GLY A 62 -3.62 6.20 -15.31
C GLY A 62 -4.16 6.19 -13.87
N MET A 63 -4.94 5.19 -13.48
CA MET A 63 -5.30 5.00 -12.07
C MET A 63 -4.11 4.49 -11.28
N LYS A 64 -4.12 4.77 -9.98
CA LYS A 64 -3.08 4.24 -9.07
C LYS A 64 -3.42 2.82 -8.67
N ALA A 65 -2.38 2.00 -8.55
CA ALA A 65 -2.51 0.59 -8.14
C ALA A 65 -2.36 0.39 -6.63
N GLY A 66 -1.96 1.43 -5.91
CA GLY A 66 -1.76 1.39 -4.47
C GLY A 66 -1.17 2.70 -3.97
N TYR A 67 -0.76 2.74 -2.71
CA TYR A 67 -0.09 3.89 -2.13
C TYR A 67 1.18 3.49 -1.40
N ARG A 68 2.10 4.43 -1.30
CA ARG A 68 3.25 4.37 -0.40
C ARG A 68 2.90 5.17 0.83
N ASP A 69 3.19 4.65 1.99
CA ASP A 69 3.01 5.41 3.22
C ASP A 69 4.24 6.32 3.41
N GLU A 70 4.00 7.62 3.39
CA GLU A 70 5.04 8.63 3.56
C GLU A 70 4.72 9.49 4.78
N GLY A 71 5.48 9.28 5.84
CA GLY A 71 5.43 10.13 7.03
C GLY A 71 6.15 11.46 6.82
N SER A 72 5.64 12.50 7.44
CA SER A 72 6.22 13.84 7.42
C SER A 72 6.59 14.30 8.82
N TRP A 73 7.69 15.03 8.93
CA TRP A 73 8.05 15.76 10.14
C TRP A 73 7.45 17.15 10.09
N THR A 74 6.73 17.52 11.14
CA THR A 74 6.13 18.85 11.28
C THR A 74 6.60 19.49 12.58
N LEU A 75 6.73 20.80 12.58
CA LEU A 75 7.00 21.60 13.77
C LEU A 75 5.71 22.28 14.22
N LEU A 76 5.37 22.14 15.48
CA LEU A 76 4.24 22.84 16.08
C LEU A 76 4.55 24.32 16.24
N LYS A 77 3.57 25.19 16.00
CA LYS A 77 3.72 26.65 16.01
C LYS A 77 4.13 27.19 17.38
N ASP A 78 3.56 26.64 18.44
CA ASP A 78 3.67 27.19 19.81
C ASP A 78 4.74 26.48 20.65
N VAL A 79 5.75 25.92 20.02
CA VAL A 79 6.91 25.30 20.69
C VAL A 79 8.00 26.35 20.90
N PRO A 80 8.67 26.38 22.06
CA PRO A 80 9.81 27.28 22.32
C PRO A 80 10.86 27.17 21.21
N VAL A 81 11.47 28.30 20.83
CA VAL A 81 12.36 28.42 19.67
C VAL A 81 13.55 27.48 19.73
N ASP A 82 14.16 27.31 20.90
CA ASP A 82 15.28 26.40 21.13
C ASP A 82 14.89 24.94 20.90
N ARG A 83 13.70 24.53 21.35
CA ARG A 83 13.18 23.18 21.08
C ARG A 83 12.82 22.98 19.61
N SER A 84 12.24 23.99 18.97
CA SER A 84 11.97 23.94 17.52
C SER A 84 13.26 23.80 16.71
N LYS A 85 14.34 24.51 17.08
CA LYS A 85 15.65 24.37 16.46
C LYS A 85 16.23 22.96 16.65
N ALA A 86 16.14 22.43 17.87
CA ALA A 86 16.61 21.08 18.15
C ALA A 86 15.81 20.02 17.35
N ALA A 87 14.50 20.14 17.29
CA ALA A 87 13.63 19.23 16.50
C ALA A 87 13.95 19.32 15.01
N TRP A 88 14.21 20.53 14.49
CA TRP A 88 14.59 20.72 13.09
C TRP A 88 15.94 20.09 12.77
N LEU A 89 16.94 20.26 13.62
CA LEU A 89 18.26 19.64 13.46
C LEU A 89 18.15 18.10 13.50
N TYR A 90 17.33 17.56 14.40
CA TYR A 90 17.07 16.14 14.47
C TYR A 90 16.41 15.63 13.20
N ALA A 91 15.37 16.31 12.70
CA ALA A 91 14.71 15.94 11.45
C ALA A 91 15.68 15.95 10.25
N GLN A 92 16.54 16.97 10.16
CA GLN A 92 17.58 17.03 9.14
C GLN A 92 18.58 15.87 9.26
N PHE A 93 18.99 15.53 10.48
CA PHE A 93 19.90 14.42 10.73
C PHE A 93 19.32 13.10 10.26
N ILE A 94 18.10 12.72 10.74
CA ILE A 94 17.51 11.41 10.42
C ILE A 94 17.08 11.28 8.97
N THR A 95 16.89 12.40 8.26
CA THR A 95 16.58 12.40 6.83
C THR A 95 17.82 12.68 5.95
N SER A 96 19.00 12.80 6.53
CA SER A 96 20.24 13.04 5.78
C SER A 96 20.59 11.86 4.86
N LYS A 97 21.36 12.13 3.79
CA LYS A 97 21.75 11.08 2.84
C LYS A 97 22.47 9.91 3.51
N THR A 98 23.38 10.21 4.44
CA THR A 98 24.17 9.18 5.14
C THR A 98 23.32 8.32 6.04
N VAL A 99 22.41 8.94 6.80
CA VAL A 99 21.54 8.21 7.72
C VAL A 99 20.49 7.41 6.95
N ASP A 100 19.90 7.96 5.89
CA ASP A 100 18.97 7.26 5.03
C ASP A 100 19.62 6.03 4.39
N LEU A 101 20.83 6.16 3.84
CA LEU A 101 21.56 5.04 3.28
C LEU A 101 21.80 3.94 4.32
N LYS A 102 22.26 4.28 5.52
CA LYS A 102 22.45 3.30 6.61
C LYS A 102 21.17 2.62 7.04
N LYS A 103 20.08 3.37 7.17
CA LYS A 103 18.76 2.82 7.51
C LYS A 103 18.26 1.88 6.42
N SER A 104 18.46 2.21 5.16
CA SER A 104 18.06 1.38 4.03
C SER A 104 18.76 0.03 4.02
N HIS A 105 20.04 -0.02 4.43
CA HIS A 105 20.79 -1.28 4.55
C HIS A 105 20.25 -2.23 5.64
N VAL A 106 19.54 -1.71 6.63
CA VAL A 106 18.88 -2.52 7.65
C VAL A 106 17.38 -2.74 7.36
N GLY A 107 16.96 -2.49 6.12
CA GLY A 107 15.61 -2.82 5.64
C GLY A 107 14.56 -1.72 5.83
N TRP A 108 14.95 -0.49 6.14
CA TRP A 108 14.03 0.64 6.17
C TRP A 108 13.74 1.18 4.75
N THR A 109 12.58 1.79 4.59
CA THR A 109 12.17 2.38 3.31
C THR A 109 13.13 3.46 2.86
N PHE A 110 13.52 3.42 1.60
CA PHE A 110 14.24 4.51 0.95
C PHE A 110 13.40 5.79 0.92
N ILE A 111 13.90 6.85 1.50
CA ILE A 111 13.29 8.18 1.42
C ILE A 111 14.04 9.12 0.46
N ARG A 112 15.19 8.69 -0.06
CA ARG A 112 16.02 9.47 -0.98
C ARG A 112 16.40 8.71 -2.24
N LYS A 113 16.34 9.40 -3.37
CA LYS A 113 16.83 8.87 -4.65
C LYS A 113 18.32 8.51 -4.59
N SER A 114 19.12 9.26 -3.83
CA SER A 114 20.54 8.96 -3.65
C SER A 114 20.79 7.61 -2.99
N SER A 115 19.94 7.20 -2.05
CA SER A 115 20.10 5.92 -1.37
C SER A 115 19.65 4.77 -2.24
N VAL A 116 18.49 4.87 -2.90
CA VAL A 116 18.03 3.80 -3.78
C VAL A 116 18.93 3.61 -5.01
N ASN A 117 19.61 4.67 -5.45
CA ASN A 117 20.53 4.62 -6.58
C ASN A 117 22.00 4.36 -6.17
N ASP A 118 22.25 4.14 -4.89
CA ASP A 118 23.59 3.76 -4.43
C ASP A 118 23.97 2.38 -4.95
N THR A 119 25.22 2.24 -5.41
CA THR A 119 25.73 1.01 -6.02
C THR A 119 25.73 -0.18 -5.05
N SER A 120 25.73 0.07 -3.74
CA SER A 120 25.63 -0.99 -2.73
C SER A 120 24.32 -1.74 -2.79
N PHE A 121 23.29 -1.17 -3.43
CA PHE A 121 21.99 -1.79 -3.68
C PHE A 121 21.83 -2.36 -5.09
N ASP A 122 22.92 -2.47 -5.86
CA ASP A 122 22.83 -3.05 -7.19
C ASP A 122 22.39 -4.52 -7.13
N ASP A 123 21.35 -4.81 -7.87
CA ASP A 123 20.67 -6.09 -7.91
C ASP A 123 20.03 -6.28 -9.31
N PRO A 124 20.87 -6.38 -10.36
CA PRO A 124 20.42 -6.32 -11.74
C PRO A 124 19.46 -7.44 -12.13
N ASP A 125 19.58 -8.61 -11.50
CA ASP A 125 18.72 -9.79 -11.73
C ASP A 125 17.58 -9.94 -10.72
N GLY A 126 17.47 -9.02 -9.74
CA GLY A 126 16.45 -9.08 -8.70
C GLY A 126 16.61 -10.21 -7.69
N SER A 127 17.72 -10.94 -7.74
CA SER A 127 17.90 -12.12 -6.89
C SER A 127 18.22 -11.78 -5.44
N LYS A 128 18.84 -10.62 -5.19
CA LYS A 128 19.29 -10.19 -3.86
C LYS A 128 18.18 -9.59 -3.01
N TYR A 129 17.27 -8.83 -3.64
CA TYR A 129 16.20 -8.10 -2.95
C TYR A 129 14.80 -8.43 -3.48
N GLY A 130 14.64 -9.56 -4.16
CA GLY A 130 13.34 -10.03 -4.64
C GLY A 130 12.61 -9.09 -5.60
N GLY A 131 13.33 -8.21 -6.31
CA GLY A 131 12.77 -7.22 -7.22
C GLY A 131 12.49 -5.85 -6.59
N LEU A 132 12.74 -5.67 -5.29
CA LEU A 132 12.46 -4.41 -4.58
C LEU A 132 13.20 -3.21 -5.18
N ILE A 133 14.48 -3.38 -5.50
CA ILE A 133 15.31 -2.30 -6.04
C ILE A 133 14.87 -1.92 -7.45
N GLN A 134 14.56 -2.89 -8.27
CA GLN A 134 14.02 -2.66 -9.61
C GLN A 134 12.70 -1.87 -9.55
N PHE A 135 11.83 -2.21 -8.60
CA PHE A 135 10.60 -1.46 -8.38
C PHE A 135 10.87 0.01 -8.05
N PHE A 136 11.74 0.29 -7.09
CA PHE A 136 12.04 1.67 -6.68
C PHE A 136 12.79 2.48 -7.73
N ARG A 137 13.64 1.85 -8.54
CA ARG A 137 14.38 2.50 -9.64
C ARG A 137 13.57 2.58 -10.92
N GLY A 138 12.55 1.73 -11.05
CA GLY A 138 11.79 1.58 -12.27
C GLY A 138 10.68 2.62 -12.45
N PRO A 139 10.15 2.75 -13.68
CA PRO A 139 9.05 3.67 -13.97
C PRO A 139 7.73 3.24 -13.33
N GLY A 140 7.59 1.99 -12.92
CA GLY A 140 6.39 1.46 -12.27
C GLY A 140 6.03 2.16 -10.96
N ILE A 141 7.00 2.79 -10.29
CA ILE A 141 6.77 3.54 -9.05
C ILE A 141 5.75 4.68 -9.21
N LYS A 142 5.58 5.22 -10.42
CA LYS A 142 4.58 6.27 -10.71
C LYS A 142 3.12 5.82 -10.53
N TYR A 143 2.87 4.51 -10.52
CA TYR A 143 1.53 3.96 -10.31
C TYR A 143 1.09 3.93 -8.84
N TRP A 144 1.96 4.29 -7.92
CA TRP A 144 1.64 4.43 -6.51
C TRP A 144 1.57 5.89 -6.10
N THR A 145 0.58 6.21 -5.27
CA THR A 145 0.51 7.54 -4.67
C THR A 145 1.52 7.65 -3.54
N PRO A 146 2.04 8.85 -3.26
CA PRO A 146 2.93 9.06 -2.10
C PRO A 146 2.25 8.76 -0.77
N THR A 147 0.95 9.07 -0.66
CA THR A 147 0.16 8.89 0.56
C THR A 147 -1.30 8.63 0.21
N GLY A 148 -2.01 7.94 1.12
CA GLY A 148 -3.46 7.80 1.06
C GLY A 148 -4.24 8.90 1.78
N LEU A 149 -3.57 9.87 2.39
CA LEU A 149 -4.17 10.89 3.24
C LEU A 149 -4.52 12.20 2.50
N ASN A 150 -4.95 12.10 1.27
CA ASN A 150 -5.33 13.25 0.45
C ASN A 150 -6.85 13.53 0.45
N VAL A 151 -7.58 12.87 1.33
CA VAL A 151 -9.02 13.10 1.54
C VAL A 151 -9.22 13.73 2.92
N PRO A 152 -9.92 14.87 3.01
CA PRO A 152 -10.28 15.45 4.30
C PRO A 152 -11.03 14.44 5.17
N ASP A 153 -10.79 14.51 6.48
CA ASP A 153 -11.41 13.60 7.47
C ASP A 153 -11.14 12.08 7.23
N TYR A 154 -10.02 11.76 6.60
CA TYR A 154 -9.63 10.36 6.34
C TYR A 154 -9.66 9.47 7.58
N ALA A 155 -9.26 9.99 8.74
CA ALA A 155 -9.29 9.24 10.00
C ALA A 155 -10.69 8.73 10.34
N LYS A 156 -11.73 9.54 10.10
CA LYS A 156 -13.13 9.14 10.28
C LYS A 156 -13.56 8.09 9.26
N LEU A 157 -13.20 8.28 8.00
CA LEU A 157 -13.48 7.30 6.94
C LEU A 157 -12.84 5.95 7.25
N ALA A 158 -11.58 5.96 7.69
CA ALA A 158 -10.87 4.74 8.09
C ALA A 158 -11.53 4.05 9.30
N GLN A 159 -11.97 4.81 10.30
CA GLN A 159 -12.69 4.27 11.45
C GLN A 159 -13.98 3.55 11.02
N LEU A 160 -14.77 4.16 10.16
CA LEU A 160 -16.00 3.56 9.64
C LEU A 160 -15.71 2.26 8.90
N TRP A 161 -14.62 2.23 8.12
CA TRP A 161 -14.19 1.02 7.43
C TRP A 161 -13.89 -0.12 8.40
N TRP A 162 -13.09 0.15 9.44
CA TRP A 162 -12.74 -0.86 10.44
C TRP A 162 -13.96 -1.38 11.20
N GLN A 163 -14.89 -0.50 11.58
CA GLN A 163 -16.10 -0.88 12.31
C GLN A 163 -16.97 -1.82 11.49
N ASN A 164 -17.37 -1.42 10.28
CA ASN A 164 -18.29 -2.22 9.47
C ASN A 164 -17.68 -3.54 9.00
N ILE A 165 -16.41 -3.54 8.61
CA ILE A 165 -15.74 -4.79 8.23
C ILE A 165 -15.55 -5.69 9.46
N GLY A 166 -15.29 -5.11 10.64
CA GLY A 166 -15.17 -5.84 11.90
C GLY A 166 -16.45 -6.61 12.23
N GLU A 167 -17.62 -6.00 12.09
CA GLU A 167 -18.93 -6.64 12.30
C GLU A 167 -19.16 -7.84 11.37
N ALA A 168 -18.76 -7.70 10.08
CA ALA A 168 -18.84 -8.82 9.15
C ALA A 168 -17.85 -9.94 9.49
N VAL A 169 -16.64 -9.62 9.91
CA VAL A 169 -15.63 -10.60 10.33
C VAL A 169 -16.06 -11.33 11.60
N ALA A 170 -16.73 -10.63 12.52
CA ALA A 170 -17.31 -11.21 13.73
C ALA A 170 -18.55 -12.09 13.45
N GLY A 171 -19.10 -12.01 12.24
CA GLY A 171 -20.32 -12.75 11.86
C GLY A 171 -21.61 -12.11 12.37
N GLU A 172 -21.55 -10.85 12.81
CA GLU A 172 -22.71 -10.11 13.32
C GLU A 172 -23.65 -9.67 12.21
N VAL A 173 -23.10 -9.35 11.04
CA VAL A 173 -23.83 -9.00 9.83
C VAL A 173 -23.25 -9.70 8.61
N THR A 174 -24.00 -9.76 7.52
CA THR A 174 -23.46 -10.27 6.25
C THR A 174 -22.44 -9.30 5.66
N PRO A 175 -21.45 -9.76 4.88
CA PRO A 175 -20.51 -8.87 4.18
C PRO A 175 -21.20 -7.82 3.30
N GLU A 176 -22.33 -8.18 2.66
CA GLU A 176 -23.11 -7.25 1.85
C GLU A 176 -23.73 -6.15 2.71
N THR A 177 -24.35 -6.51 3.85
CA THR A 177 -24.91 -5.54 4.80
C THR A 177 -23.83 -4.62 5.33
N ALA A 178 -22.67 -5.16 5.74
CA ALA A 178 -21.53 -4.37 6.22
C ALA A 178 -21.05 -3.35 5.18
N LEU A 179 -20.92 -3.76 3.91
CA LEU A 179 -20.45 -2.88 2.84
C LEU A 179 -21.49 -1.79 2.49
N ASN A 180 -22.79 -2.11 2.51
CA ASN A 180 -23.84 -1.12 2.30
C ASN A 180 -23.90 -0.10 3.44
N ASN A 181 -23.78 -0.55 4.68
CA ASN A 181 -23.70 0.34 5.84
C ASN A 181 -22.45 1.25 5.77
N LEU A 182 -21.32 0.67 5.41
CA LEU A 182 -20.07 1.41 5.21
C LEU A 182 -20.20 2.48 4.13
N ALA A 183 -20.73 2.13 2.96
CA ALA A 183 -20.92 3.07 1.85
C ALA A 183 -21.78 4.25 2.28
N LYS A 184 -22.93 3.99 2.91
CA LYS A 184 -23.82 5.04 3.41
C LYS A 184 -23.14 5.92 4.46
N ALA A 185 -22.47 5.32 5.44
CA ALA A 185 -21.80 6.09 6.50
C ALA A 185 -20.64 6.95 5.95
N GLN A 186 -19.93 6.46 4.92
CA GLN A 186 -18.90 7.24 4.25
C GLN A 186 -19.50 8.37 3.42
N ASP A 187 -20.58 8.14 2.69
CA ASP A 187 -21.29 9.18 1.93
C ASP A 187 -21.78 10.30 2.84
N ASP A 188 -22.31 9.99 4.04
CA ASP A 188 -22.70 10.98 5.04
C ASP A 188 -21.52 11.87 5.49
N VAL A 189 -20.31 11.29 5.64
CA VAL A 189 -19.10 12.05 5.93
C VAL A 189 -18.71 12.95 4.76
N MET A 190 -18.73 12.40 3.54
CA MET A 190 -18.36 13.12 2.34
C MET A 190 -19.32 14.28 2.03
N GLU A 191 -20.62 14.08 2.24
CA GLU A 191 -21.61 15.15 2.10
C GLU A 191 -21.37 16.29 3.10
N ARG A 192 -21.07 15.95 4.36
CA ARG A 192 -20.73 16.94 5.38
C ARG A 192 -19.48 17.73 5.01
N ILE A 193 -18.45 17.08 4.49
CA ILE A 193 -17.23 17.73 3.97
C ILE A 193 -17.59 18.67 2.81
N GLY A 194 -18.44 18.22 1.91
CA GLY A 194 -18.95 19.03 0.80
C GLY A 194 -19.65 20.31 1.27
N ARG A 195 -20.55 20.18 2.23
CA ARG A 195 -21.27 21.34 2.82
C ARG A 195 -20.35 22.30 3.56
N SER A 196 -19.23 21.82 4.13
CA SER A 196 -18.28 22.67 4.84
C SER A 196 -17.39 23.53 3.92
N GLY A 197 -17.47 23.36 2.62
CA GLY A 197 -16.61 24.06 1.64
C GLY A 197 -15.16 23.56 1.61
N LEU A 198 -14.83 22.48 2.31
CA LEU A 198 -13.50 21.85 2.30
C LEU A 198 -13.26 21.01 1.04
N GLN A 199 -13.97 21.31 -0.03
CA GLN A 199 -13.79 20.66 -1.33
C GLN A 199 -12.62 21.33 -2.05
N GLY A 200 -11.49 20.61 -2.17
CA GLY A 200 -10.45 20.96 -3.12
C GLY A 200 -10.74 20.38 -4.51
N GLU A 201 -9.78 20.46 -5.42
CA GLU A 201 -9.86 19.84 -6.76
C GLU A 201 -10.10 18.31 -6.69
N CYS A 202 -9.74 17.70 -5.58
CA CYS A 202 -9.96 16.27 -5.28
C CYS A 202 -11.17 16.06 -4.37
N GLY A 203 -12.12 17.00 -4.35
CA GLY A 203 -13.30 16.94 -3.51
C GLY A 203 -14.07 15.63 -3.65
N PRO A 204 -14.75 15.22 -2.57
CA PRO A 204 -15.52 13.99 -2.57
C PRO A 204 -16.61 13.99 -3.64
N LYS A 205 -16.72 12.89 -4.36
CA LYS A 205 -17.86 12.60 -5.20
C LYS A 205 -18.73 11.61 -4.46
N LEU A 206 -19.95 11.99 -4.18
CA LEU A 206 -20.94 11.07 -3.63
C LEU A 206 -21.25 9.99 -4.66
N ASN A 207 -21.48 8.78 -4.18
CA ASN A 207 -22.04 7.75 -5.00
C ASN A 207 -23.45 8.19 -5.44
N PRO A 208 -23.85 7.97 -6.70
CA PRO A 208 -25.23 8.27 -7.10
C PRO A 208 -26.16 7.37 -6.32
N GLU A 209 -27.22 7.95 -5.74
CA GLU A 209 -28.29 7.18 -5.13
C GLU A 209 -28.98 6.35 -6.22
N LYS A 210 -28.90 5.02 -6.09
CA LYS A 210 -29.55 4.06 -6.96
C LYS A 210 -30.25 3.00 -6.10
N ALA A 211 -31.37 2.51 -6.58
CA ALA A 211 -32.01 1.37 -5.94
C ALA A 211 -31.08 0.14 -5.96
N ALA A 212 -31.22 -0.73 -4.97
CA ALA A 212 -30.40 -1.95 -4.88
C ALA A 212 -30.50 -2.80 -6.15
N GLU A 213 -31.68 -2.85 -6.76
CA GLU A 213 -31.94 -3.58 -8.00
C GLU A 213 -31.18 -3.01 -9.20
N GLU A 214 -31.02 -1.70 -9.26
CA GLU A 214 -30.23 -1.06 -10.31
C GLU A 214 -28.77 -1.41 -10.19
N TRP A 215 -28.24 -1.40 -8.97
CA TRP A 215 -26.88 -1.83 -8.70
C TRP A 215 -26.70 -3.32 -9.01
N LEU A 216 -27.60 -4.18 -8.59
CA LEU A 216 -27.54 -5.63 -8.83
C LEU A 216 -27.63 -5.97 -10.32
N SER A 217 -28.31 -5.16 -11.11
CA SER A 217 -28.44 -5.33 -12.56
C SER A 217 -27.28 -4.72 -13.36
N ASP A 218 -26.49 -3.84 -12.75
CA ASP A 218 -25.35 -3.20 -13.42
C ASP A 218 -24.25 -4.23 -13.69
N SER A 219 -24.04 -4.54 -14.96
CA SER A 219 -22.98 -5.47 -15.40
C SER A 219 -21.56 -5.00 -15.05
N HIS A 220 -21.40 -3.72 -14.75
CA HIS A 220 -20.14 -3.09 -14.38
C HIS A 220 -20.00 -2.88 -12.86
N ALA A 221 -20.97 -3.32 -12.07
CA ALA A 221 -20.90 -3.19 -10.62
C ALA A 221 -19.73 -4.02 -10.05
N PRO A 222 -18.84 -3.41 -9.24
CA PRO A 222 -17.64 -4.08 -8.71
C PRO A 222 -17.93 -5.33 -7.87
N TRP A 223 -19.10 -5.39 -7.24
CA TRP A 223 -19.52 -6.47 -6.34
C TRP A 223 -20.31 -7.59 -7.01
N ARG A 224 -20.61 -7.49 -8.30
CA ARG A 224 -21.32 -8.53 -9.00
C ARG A 224 -20.49 -9.82 -9.06
N LYS A 225 -20.54 -10.58 -7.98
CA LYS A 225 -20.06 -11.96 -7.97
C LYS A 225 -21.25 -12.88 -8.24
N LEU A 226 -21.16 -13.60 -9.33
CA LEU A 226 -21.97 -14.80 -9.47
C LEU A 226 -21.36 -15.86 -8.55
N SER A 227 -22.19 -16.60 -7.83
CA SER A 227 -21.79 -17.53 -6.76
C SER A 227 -20.74 -18.60 -7.15
N ASN A 228 -20.50 -18.81 -8.43
CA ASN A 228 -19.53 -19.76 -8.98
C ASN A 228 -18.59 -19.14 -10.00
N GLU A 229 -18.53 -17.82 -10.09
CA GLU A 229 -17.69 -17.14 -11.04
C GLU A 229 -16.24 -17.14 -10.54
N LYS A 230 -15.39 -17.86 -11.26
CA LYS A 230 -13.96 -17.56 -11.18
C LYS A 230 -13.77 -16.17 -11.80
N PRO A 231 -13.16 -15.22 -11.11
CA PRO A 231 -12.85 -13.93 -11.71
C PRO A 231 -12.19 -14.19 -13.06
N PRO A 232 -12.62 -13.54 -14.16
CA PRO A 232 -11.91 -13.60 -15.42
C PRO A 232 -10.55 -12.95 -15.21
N GLY A 233 -9.57 -13.71 -14.80
CA GLY A 233 -8.20 -13.27 -14.59
C GLY A 233 -7.32 -13.92 -15.62
N LYS A 234 -6.56 -13.17 -16.36
CA LYS A 234 -5.39 -13.68 -17.05
C LYS A 234 -4.32 -13.93 -16.01
N THR A 235 -3.91 -15.17 -15.84
CA THR A 235 -2.68 -15.46 -15.12
C THR A 235 -1.52 -15.12 -16.06
N MET A 236 -0.71 -14.15 -15.67
CA MET A 236 0.50 -13.82 -16.41
C MET A 236 1.70 -14.48 -15.74
N PRO A 237 2.67 -15.00 -16.52
CA PRO A 237 3.94 -15.43 -15.98
C PRO A 237 4.61 -14.28 -15.20
N TYR A 238 5.28 -14.62 -14.11
CA TYR A 238 5.94 -13.62 -13.26
C TYR A 238 6.89 -12.72 -14.05
N ASP A 239 7.73 -13.29 -14.91
CA ASP A 239 8.72 -12.54 -15.68
C ASP A 239 8.07 -11.53 -16.64
N GLU A 240 6.91 -11.86 -17.18
CA GLU A 240 6.18 -10.96 -18.05
C GLU A 240 5.57 -9.78 -17.29
N ILE A 241 4.96 -10.03 -16.13
CA ILE A 241 4.40 -8.95 -15.31
C ILE A 241 5.51 -8.04 -14.78
N MET A 242 6.66 -8.59 -14.41
CA MET A 242 7.82 -7.80 -14.01
C MET A 242 8.37 -6.96 -15.14
N LYS A 243 8.45 -7.50 -16.35
CA LYS A 243 8.85 -6.75 -17.55
C LYS A 243 7.93 -5.56 -17.79
N GLN A 244 6.63 -5.76 -17.74
CA GLN A 244 5.65 -4.70 -17.92
C GLN A 244 5.70 -3.65 -16.81
N MET A 245 5.90 -4.07 -15.56
CA MET A 245 6.08 -3.16 -14.44
C MET A 245 7.34 -2.29 -14.61
N LEU A 246 8.45 -2.89 -15.04
CA LEU A 246 9.73 -2.19 -15.22
C LEU A 246 9.72 -1.27 -16.45
N SER A 247 8.99 -1.60 -17.50
CA SER A 247 8.80 -0.72 -18.66
C SER A 247 7.82 0.41 -18.39
N GLY A 248 7.07 0.35 -17.29
CA GLY A 248 6.02 1.30 -16.95
C GLY A 248 4.70 1.03 -17.64
N GLU A 249 4.55 -0.12 -18.27
CA GLU A 249 3.33 -0.67 -18.81
C GLU A 249 2.78 -1.68 -17.82
N LEU A 250 1.67 -1.34 -17.15
CA LEU A 250 0.95 -2.35 -16.36
C LEU A 250 0.01 -3.11 -17.30
N PRO A 251 -0.16 -4.42 -17.10
CA PRO A 251 -1.09 -5.20 -17.88
C PRO A 251 -2.52 -4.67 -17.69
N LEU A 252 -3.24 -4.55 -18.77
CA LEU A 252 -4.67 -4.25 -18.82
C LEU A 252 -5.50 -5.47 -18.46
#